data_7c3ca8efa4d7534eee1448dd413d007f
#
_entry.id   7c3ca8efa4d7534eee1448dd413d007f
#
_cell.length_a   1.000
_cell.length_b   1.000
_cell.length_c   1.000
_cell.angle_alpha   90.00
_cell.angle_beta   90.00
_cell.angle_gamma   90.00
#
_symmetry.space_group_name_H-M   'P 1'
#
loop_
_entity.id
_entity.type
_entity.pdbx_description
1 polymer ?
#
loop_
_entity_poly.entity_id
_entity_poly.type
_entity_poly.pdbx_seq_one_letter_code
_entity_poly.pdbx_strand_id
1 'polypeptide(L)'
;MLNMTDFRFIIWFSIVLVFFVTIACLVFPVKNIPLSEEQKISLRSWNINSFIEKKALFITGIAFLMGLSYSSVLSFLSSYTKVIHLVAAGSFFFVVYALVITFTRPLTGRIFDVKGEQYVMYPSYLFLTAGLFLLSVTTNSVTLLISGALVGLGYGTFMSNGQAVCLKIVREHRISIALSTYFIGLDLGLGVGPYLMGMLKSLTSFRGLYVIAGVIPLICTALYLVNGRKHSHEAEGELIESLKNEI
;
A
#
# COMPACT_ATOMS: atom_id res chain seq x y z
N MET A 1 -12.69 -9.77 -28.58
CA MET A 1 -11.52 -10.59 -28.97
C MET A 1 -10.37 -9.64 -29.22
N LEU A 2 -9.33 -9.65 -28.40
CA LEU A 2 -8.08 -8.95 -28.69
C LEU A 2 -7.46 -9.65 -29.90
N ASN A 3 -7.21 -8.92 -30.97
CA ASN A 3 -6.53 -9.46 -32.14
C ASN A 3 -5.11 -9.88 -31.74
N MET A 4 -4.63 -11.00 -32.30
CA MET A 4 -3.26 -11.50 -32.02
C MET A 4 -2.17 -10.46 -32.34
N THR A 5 -2.45 -9.52 -33.25
CA THR A 5 -1.60 -8.36 -33.57
C THR A 5 -1.50 -7.36 -32.40
N ASP A 6 -2.60 -7.08 -31.68
CA ASP A 6 -2.62 -6.15 -30.56
C ASP A 6 -1.81 -6.71 -29.37
N PHE A 7 -1.89 -8.03 -29.15
CA PHE A 7 -1.13 -8.70 -28.10
C PHE A 7 0.38 -8.70 -28.37
N ARG A 8 0.80 -8.93 -29.62
CA ARG A 8 2.20 -8.84 -30.02
C ARG A 8 2.76 -7.42 -29.86
N PHE A 9 1.98 -6.40 -30.19
CA PHE A 9 2.37 -5.01 -29.99
C PHE A 9 2.64 -4.69 -28.52
N ILE A 10 1.76 -5.13 -27.60
CA ILE A 10 1.94 -4.94 -26.15
C ILE A 10 3.25 -5.60 -25.68
N ILE A 11 3.53 -6.83 -26.13
CA ILE A 11 4.76 -7.54 -25.77
C ILE A 11 5.99 -6.78 -26.26
N TRP A 12 6.04 -6.39 -27.54
CA TRP A 12 7.16 -5.66 -28.11
C TRP A 12 7.39 -4.31 -27.43
N PHE A 13 6.32 -3.58 -27.17
CA PHE A 13 6.38 -2.32 -26.41
C PHE A 13 6.97 -2.51 -25.02
N SER A 14 6.52 -3.56 -24.30
CA SER A 14 7.05 -3.88 -22.98
C SER A 14 8.53 -4.26 -23.01
N ILE A 15 8.97 -5.05 -23.99
CA ILE A 15 10.39 -5.43 -24.17
C ILE A 15 11.25 -4.19 -24.39
N VAL A 16 10.82 -3.29 -25.28
CA VAL A 16 11.55 -2.03 -25.57
C VAL A 16 11.66 -1.18 -24.31
N LEU A 17 10.58 -1.06 -23.55
CA LEU A 17 10.55 -0.29 -22.31
C LEU A 17 11.49 -0.87 -21.25
N VAL A 18 11.47 -2.19 -21.04
CA VAL A 18 12.40 -2.89 -20.12
C VAL A 18 13.84 -2.71 -20.56
N PHE A 19 14.13 -2.77 -21.86
CA PHE A 19 15.47 -2.56 -22.42
C PHE A 19 16.00 -1.14 -22.10
N PHE A 20 15.16 -0.10 -22.28
CA PHE A 20 15.54 1.27 -21.92
C PHE A 20 15.78 1.44 -20.42
N VAL A 21 14.92 0.87 -19.58
CA VAL A 21 15.10 0.91 -18.11
C VAL A 21 16.39 0.21 -17.71
N THR A 22 16.70 -0.95 -18.31
CA THR A 22 17.95 -1.69 -18.03
C THR A 22 19.17 -0.86 -18.38
N ILE A 23 19.20 -0.21 -19.56
CA ILE A 23 20.30 0.68 -19.95
C ILE A 23 20.41 1.84 -18.97
N ALA A 24 19.30 2.48 -18.60
CA ALA A 24 19.32 3.57 -17.64
C ALA A 24 19.93 3.12 -16.30
N CYS A 25 19.54 1.96 -15.78
CA CYS A 25 20.10 1.41 -14.55
C CYS A 25 21.61 1.12 -14.62
N LEU A 26 22.11 0.72 -15.79
CA LEU A 26 23.54 0.46 -15.99
C LEU A 26 24.37 1.76 -16.11
N VAL A 27 23.78 2.82 -16.67
CA VAL A 27 24.46 4.11 -16.89
C VAL A 27 24.49 4.98 -15.64
N PHE A 28 23.43 4.92 -14.80
CA PHE A 28 23.38 5.73 -13.58
C PHE A 28 24.19 5.11 -12.45
N PRO A 29 25.29 5.76 -11.99
CA PRO A 29 26.09 5.26 -10.86
C PRO A 29 25.28 5.35 -9.55
N VAL A 30 25.11 4.21 -8.89
CA VAL A 30 24.51 4.14 -7.55
C VAL A 30 25.56 4.56 -6.53
N LYS A 31 25.24 5.56 -5.69
CA LYS A 31 26.12 6.01 -4.62
C LYS A 31 26.20 4.90 -3.55
N ASN A 32 27.41 4.33 -3.37
CA ASN A 32 27.65 3.37 -2.32
C ASN A 32 27.63 4.06 -0.96
N ILE A 33 26.82 3.58 -0.03
CA ILE A 33 26.82 4.01 1.36
C ILE A 33 27.99 3.30 2.07
N PRO A 34 28.97 4.01 2.63
CA PRO A 34 30.07 3.36 3.38
C PRO A 34 29.50 2.70 4.64
N LEU A 35 29.60 1.39 4.70
CA LEU A 35 29.19 0.59 5.86
C LEU A 35 30.41 0.31 6.74
N SER A 36 30.24 0.42 8.07
CA SER A 36 31.27 -0.05 9.01
C SER A 36 31.42 -1.58 8.95
N GLU A 37 32.56 -2.13 9.36
CA GLU A 37 32.77 -3.58 9.35
C GLU A 37 31.76 -4.32 10.26
N GLU A 38 31.37 -3.75 11.38
CA GLU A 38 30.34 -4.30 12.25
C GLU A 38 28.96 -4.36 11.55
N GLN A 39 28.62 -3.33 10.77
CA GLN A 39 27.38 -3.29 9.99
C GLN A 39 27.40 -4.33 8.86
N LYS A 40 28.53 -4.54 8.19
CA LYS A 40 28.70 -5.60 7.18
C LYS A 40 28.53 -6.98 7.78
N ILE A 41 29.12 -7.24 8.96
CA ILE A 41 29.00 -8.52 9.67
C ILE A 41 27.54 -8.75 10.08
N SER A 42 26.85 -7.74 10.62
CA SER A 42 25.45 -7.86 11.01
C SER A 42 24.52 -8.16 9.84
N LEU A 43 24.77 -7.58 8.66
CA LEU A 43 24.01 -7.82 7.43
C LEU A 43 24.31 -9.17 6.79
N ARG A 44 25.51 -9.72 7.02
CA ARG A 44 25.93 -11.05 6.49
C ARG A 44 25.51 -12.21 7.38
N SER A 45 25.08 -11.95 8.60
CA SER A 45 24.67 -13.02 9.52
C SER A 45 23.31 -13.62 9.06
N TRP A 46 23.22 -14.96 9.06
CA TRP A 46 21.99 -15.71 8.75
C TRP A 46 21.00 -15.69 9.92
N ASN A 47 20.88 -14.57 10.61
CA ASN A 47 19.93 -14.41 11.70
C ASN A 47 18.65 -13.75 11.16
N ILE A 48 17.48 -14.14 11.66
CA ILE A 48 16.17 -13.56 11.30
C ILE A 48 16.17 -12.03 11.42
N ASN A 49 16.89 -11.50 12.41
CA ASN A 49 17.05 -10.05 12.60
C ASN A 49 17.80 -9.35 11.45
N SER A 50 18.51 -10.09 10.60
CA SER A 50 19.20 -9.58 9.41
C SER A 50 18.28 -9.48 8.21
N PHE A 51 17.14 -10.17 8.22
CA PHE A 51 16.16 -10.20 7.12
C PHE A 51 14.87 -9.42 7.42
N ILE A 52 14.56 -9.19 8.69
CA ILE A 52 13.33 -8.54 9.13
C ILE A 52 13.68 -7.33 10.02
N GLU A 53 13.11 -6.19 9.71
CA GLU A 53 13.23 -5.00 10.53
C GLU A 53 12.10 -4.92 11.56
N LYS A 54 12.44 -5.12 12.84
CA LYS A 54 11.44 -5.15 13.93
C LYS A 54 10.64 -3.85 14.05
N LYS A 55 11.29 -2.71 13.82
CA LYS A 55 10.63 -1.40 13.87
C LYS A 55 9.58 -1.25 12.77
N ALA A 56 9.76 -1.91 11.63
CA ALA A 56 8.82 -1.87 10.51
C ALA A 56 7.63 -2.84 10.68
N LEU A 57 7.66 -3.78 11.64
CA LEU A 57 6.64 -4.82 11.77
C LEU A 57 5.22 -4.27 11.95
N PHE A 58 5.06 -3.16 12.66
CA PHE A 58 3.74 -2.56 12.85
C PHE A 58 3.15 -2.07 11.52
N ILE A 59 3.91 -1.26 10.77
CA ILE A 59 3.44 -0.77 9.47
C ILE A 59 3.33 -1.90 8.44
N THR A 60 4.14 -2.95 8.56
CA THR A 60 4.05 -4.19 7.78
C THR A 60 2.74 -4.93 8.04
N GLY A 61 2.32 -5.03 9.31
CA GLY A 61 1.02 -5.60 9.67
C GLY A 61 -0.16 -4.81 9.10
N ILE A 62 -0.07 -3.49 9.14
CA ILE A 62 -1.05 -2.61 8.48
C ILE A 62 -1.02 -2.83 6.96
N ALA A 63 0.16 -2.94 6.34
CA ALA A 63 0.30 -3.19 4.90
C ALA A 63 -0.32 -4.54 4.49
N PHE A 64 -0.13 -5.59 5.30
CA PHE A 64 -0.79 -6.88 5.11
C PHE A 64 -2.32 -6.74 5.10
N LEU A 65 -2.90 -6.07 6.09
CA LEU A 65 -4.34 -5.87 6.18
C LEU A 65 -4.89 -5.02 5.03
N MET A 66 -4.19 -3.97 4.65
CA MET A 66 -4.55 -3.12 3.52
C MET A 66 -4.47 -3.87 2.19
N GLY A 67 -3.42 -4.68 2.00
CA GLY A 67 -3.28 -5.58 0.86
C GLY A 67 -4.39 -6.62 0.79
N LEU A 68 -4.73 -7.23 1.93
CA LEU A 68 -5.84 -8.17 2.07
C LEU A 68 -7.17 -7.53 1.66
N SER A 69 -7.45 -6.32 2.15
CA SER A 69 -8.66 -5.57 1.80
C SER A 69 -8.73 -5.25 0.30
N TYR A 70 -7.65 -4.72 -0.27
CA TYR A 70 -7.59 -4.35 -1.69
C TYR A 70 -7.63 -5.56 -2.63
N SER A 71 -7.17 -6.72 -2.19
CA SER A 71 -7.24 -7.96 -2.97
C SER A 71 -8.67 -8.33 -3.38
N SER A 72 -9.68 -7.92 -2.59
CA SER A 72 -11.10 -8.08 -2.93
C SER A 72 -11.48 -7.34 -4.21
N VAL A 73 -10.95 -6.13 -4.41
CA VAL A 73 -11.15 -5.34 -5.62
C VAL A 73 -10.41 -5.97 -6.79
N LEU A 74 -9.11 -6.26 -6.60
CA LEU A 74 -8.26 -6.78 -7.66
C LEU A 74 -8.76 -8.10 -8.25
N SER A 75 -9.27 -9.00 -7.40
CA SER A 75 -9.68 -10.35 -7.82
C SER A 75 -11.15 -10.46 -8.20
N PHE A 76 -12.04 -9.69 -7.60
CA PHE A 76 -13.48 -9.91 -7.73
C PHE A 76 -14.24 -8.81 -8.47
N LEU A 77 -13.61 -7.64 -8.75
CA LEU A 77 -14.28 -6.54 -9.44
C LEU A 77 -14.83 -6.95 -10.81
N SER A 78 -14.03 -7.65 -11.62
CA SER A 78 -14.45 -8.10 -12.95
C SER A 78 -15.68 -9.03 -12.90
N SER A 79 -15.73 -9.93 -11.93
CA SER A 79 -16.86 -10.81 -11.71
C SER A 79 -18.09 -10.07 -11.17
N TYR A 80 -17.87 -9.13 -10.26
CA TYR A 80 -18.92 -8.29 -9.71
C TYR A 80 -19.59 -7.42 -10.76
N THR A 81 -18.80 -6.75 -11.62
CA THR A 81 -19.34 -5.88 -12.68
C THR A 81 -20.14 -6.65 -13.73
N LYS A 82 -19.83 -7.93 -13.95
CA LYS A 82 -20.67 -8.82 -14.79
C LYS A 82 -22.04 -9.07 -14.14
N VAL A 83 -22.08 -9.31 -12.83
CA VAL A 83 -23.31 -9.59 -12.09
C VAL A 83 -24.23 -8.37 -12.04
N ILE A 84 -23.67 -7.17 -11.91
CA ILE A 84 -24.44 -5.91 -11.88
C ILE A 84 -24.63 -5.28 -13.28
N HIS A 85 -24.23 -5.98 -14.35
CA HIS A 85 -24.33 -5.53 -15.76
C HIS A 85 -23.61 -4.20 -16.07
N LEU A 86 -22.49 -3.91 -15.39
CA LEU A 86 -21.69 -2.69 -15.54
C LEU A 86 -20.27 -2.97 -16.08
N VAL A 87 -20.11 -3.95 -16.98
CA VAL A 87 -18.79 -4.40 -17.49
C VAL A 87 -17.99 -3.27 -18.13
N ALA A 88 -18.63 -2.41 -18.93
CA ALA A 88 -17.97 -1.29 -19.57
C ALA A 88 -17.40 -0.29 -18.53
N ALA A 89 -18.18 0.08 -17.52
CA ALA A 89 -17.72 0.94 -16.44
C ALA A 89 -16.65 0.26 -15.58
N GLY A 90 -16.70 -1.06 -15.40
CA GLY A 90 -15.69 -1.85 -14.73
C GLY A 90 -14.31 -1.78 -15.39
N SER A 91 -14.26 -1.69 -16.71
CA SER A 91 -13.01 -1.49 -17.45
C SER A 91 -12.39 -0.12 -17.18
N PHE A 92 -13.19 0.92 -16.96
CA PHE A 92 -12.73 2.26 -16.63
C PHE A 92 -12.40 2.46 -15.14
N PHE A 93 -12.80 1.55 -14.27
CA PHE A 93 -12.53 1.64 -12.82
C PHE A 93 -11.02 1.82 -12.54
N PHE A 94 -10.18 0.97 -13.11
CA PHE A 94 -8.72 1.06 -12.91
C PHE A 94 -8.09 2.25 -13.61
N VAL A 95 -8.70 2.77 -14.68
CA VAL A 95 -8.26 4.01 -15.31
C VAL A 95 -8.47 5.19 -14.36
N VAL A 96 -9.67 5.32 -13.79
CA VAL A 96 -9.99 6.37 -12.81
C VAL A 96 -9.09 6.22 -11.56
N TYR A 97 -8.93 5.00 -11.05
CA TYR A 97 -8.01 4.67 -9.97
C TYR A 97 -6.59 5.19 -10.25
N ALA A 98 -6.03 4.88 -11.42
CA ALA A 98 -4.68 5.28 -11.81
C ALA A 98 -4.53 6.80 -11.98
N LEU A 99 -5.51 7.45 -12.60
CA LEU A 99 -5.52 8.91 -12.75
C LEU A 99 -5.53 9.60 -11.38
N VAL A 100 -6.41 9.18 -10.49
CA VAL A 100 -6.51 9.76 -9.14
C VAL A 100 -5.19 9.63 -8.39
N ILE A 101 -4.56 8.46 -8.38
CA ILE A 101 -3.25 8.27 -7.74
C ILE A 101 -2.20 9.19 -8.36
N THR A 102 -2.13 9.26 -9.68
CA THR A 102 -1.11 10.07 -10.38
C THR A 102 -1.21 11.53 -9.99
N PHE A 103 -2.42 12.10 -9.95
CA PHE A 103 -2.61 13.50 -9.60
C PHE A 103 -2.50 13.79 -8.10
N THR A 104 -2.82 12.82 -7.25
CA THR A 104 -2.79 13.03 -5.80
C THR A 104 -1.41 12.77 -5.17
N ARG A 105 -0.53 11.98 -5.80
CA ARG A 105 0.82 11.70 -5.27
C ARG A 105 1.64 12.94 -4.91
N PRO A 106 1.77 13.97 -5.76
CA PRO A 106 2.54 15.16 -5.40
C PRO A 106 1.94 15.91 -4.20
N LEU A 107 0.60 15.92 -4.10
CA LEU A 107 -0.11 16.59 -3.01
C LEU A 107 0.07 15.82 -1.69
N THR A 108 -0.16 14.52 -1.70
CA THR A 108 -0.02 13.67 -0.51
C THR A 108 1.41 13.61 0.00
N GLY A 109 2.41 13.60 -0.90
CA GLY A 109 3.82 13.71 -0.53
C GLY A 109 4.11 15.03 0.19
N ARG A 110 3.66 16.15 -0.33
CA ARG A 110 3.83 17.47 0.34
C ARG A 110 3.15 17.52 1.71
N ILE A 111 1.92 16.99 1.82
CA ILE A 111 1.20 16.94 3.10
C ILE A 111 1.98 16.08 4.09
N PHE A 112 2.51 14.93 3.65
CA PHE A 112 3.33 14.03 4.46
C PHE A 112 4.59 14.72 5.00
N ASP A 113 5.27 15.48 4.16
CA ASP A 113 6.51 16.17 4.53
C ASP A 113 6.27 17.37 5.45
N VAL A 114 5.17 18.14 5.24
CA VAL A 114 4.90 19.38 5.97
C VAL A 114 4.10 19.13 7.25
N LYS A 115 3.05 18.30 7.19
CA LYS A 115 2.11 18.08 8.30
C LYS A 115 2.35 16.78 9.06
N GLY A 116 3.18 15.88 8.50
CA GLY A 116 3.47 14.58 9.07
C GLY A 116 2.59 13.46 8.53
N GLU A 117 3.01 12.23 8.85
CA GLU A 117 2.45 11.00 8.29
C GLU A 117 0.96 10.79 8.63
N GLN A 118 0.53 11.21 9.82
CA GLN A 118 -0.83 10.99 10.30
C GLN A 118 -1.88 11.67 9.40
N TYR A 119 -1.57 12.87 8.88
CA TYR A 119 -2.47 13.62 7.99
C TYR A 119 -2.69 12.99 6.62
N VAL A 120 -1.90 11.98 6.28
CA VAL A 120 -2.02 11.22 5.03
C VAL A 120 -2.52 9.81 5.28
N MET A 121 -2.03 9.16 6.35
CA MET A 121 -2.36 7.76 6.65
C MET A 121 -3.82 7.59 7.08
N TYR A 122 -4.34 8.43 8.01
CA TYR A 122 -5.76 8.33 8.41
C TYR A 122 -6.75 8.55 7.26
N PRO A 123 -6.64 9.63 6.45
CA PRO A 123 -7.50 9.78 5.29
C PRO A 123 -7.41 8.61 4.31
N SER A 124 -6.22 8.03 4.11
CA SER A 124 -6.07 6.90 3.19
C SER A 124 -6.87 5.67 3.63
N TYR A 125 -6.88 5.34 4.91
CA TYR A 125 -7.72 4.25 5.43
C TYR A 125 -9.21 4.55 5.27
N LEU A 126 -9.63 5.77 5.59
CA LEU A 126 -11.03 6.19 5.47
C LEU A 126 -11.51 6.22 4.02
N PHE A 127 -10.67 6.69 3.08
CA PHE A 127 -11.01 6.67 1.66
C PHE A 127 -11.15 5.25 1.11
N LEU A 128 -10.26 4.32 1.52
CA LEU A 128 -10.41 2.91 1.11
C LEU A 128 -11.70 2.31 1.68
N THR A 129 -11.99 2.57 2.95
CA THR A 129 -13.24 2.14 3.60
C THR A 129 -14.46 2.67 2.84
N ALA A 130 -14.52 3.98 2.60
CA ALA A 130 -15.63 4.62 1.89
C ALA A 130 -15.77 4.07 0.46
N GLY A 131 -14.64 3.86 -0.23
CA GLY A 131 -14.63 3.28 -1.57
C GLY A 131 -15.20 1.87 -1.62
N LEU A 132 -14.84 1.00 -0.67
CA LEU A 132 -15.34 -0.37 -0.58
C LEU A 132 -16.81 -0.43 -0.17
N PHE A 133 -17.24 0.42 0.77
CA PHE A 133 -18.65 0.51 1.13
C PHE A 133 -19.49 1.05 -0.03
N LEU A 134 -19.01 2.07 -0.75
CA LEU A 134 -19.69 2.56 -1.94
C LEU A 134 -19.76 1.48 -3.02
N LEU A 135 -18.69 0.69 -3.19
CA LEU A 135 -18.66 -0.43 -4.12
C LEU A 135 -19.71 -1.49 -3.76
N SER A 136 -19.94 -1.74 -2.46
CA SER A 136 -20.94 -2.72 -2.01
C SER A 136 -22.38 -2.34 -2.37
N VAL A 137 -22.70 -1.05 -2.45
CA VAL A 137 -24.04 -0.53 -2.78
C VAL A 137 -24.17 -0.03 -4.22
N THR A 138 -23.15 -0.24 -5.04
CA THR A 138 -23.10 0.23 -6.42
C THR A 138 -24.24 -0.36 -7.26
N THR A 139 -24.94 0.53 -7.97
CA THR A 139 -26.05 0.18 -8.88
C THR A 139 -25.91 0.81 -10.28
N ASN A 140 -25.00 1.77 -10.44
CA ASN A 140 -24.79 2.49 -11.70
C ASN A 140 -23.31 2.78 -11.97
N SER A 141 -22.98 3.17 -13.20
CA SER A 141 -21.60 3.42 -13.63
C SER A 141 -20.94 4.56 -12.86
N VAL A 142 -21.67 5.61 -12.49
CA VAL A 142 -21.12 6.76 -11.80
C VAL A 142 -20.64 6.36 -10.39
N THR A 143 -21.47 5.65 -9.63
CA THR A 143 -21.09 5.16 -8.29
C THR A 143 -19.92 4.19 -8.35
N LEU A 144 -19.83 3.36 -9.40
CA LEU A 144 -18.69 2.47 -9.64
C LEU A 144 -17.40 3.25 -9.86
N LEU A 145 -17.41 4.28 -10.68
CA LEU A 145 -16.22 5.08 -10.96
C LEU A 145 -15.80 5.95 -9.76
N ILE A 146 -16.78 6.49 -9.01
CA ILE A 146 -16.47 7.20 -7.75
C ILE A 146 -15.85 6.26 -6.73
N SER A 147 -16.34 5.02 -6.61
CA SER A 147 -15.70 4.02 -5.75
C SER A 147 -14.26 3.73 -6.18
N GLY A 148 -14.00 3.67 -7.49
CA GLY A 148 -12.64 3.53 -8.04
C GLY A 148 -11.72 4.69 -7.66
N ALA A 149 -12.23 5.92 -7.72
CA ALA A 149 -11.51 7.11 -7.28
C ALA A 149 -11.17 7.05 -5.78
N LEU A 150 -12.14 6.68 -4.94
CA LEU A 150 -11.95 6.55 -3.48
C LEU A 150 -10.97 5.42 -3.13
N VAL A 151 -11.04 4.27 -3.80
CA VAL A 151 -10.10 3.17 -3.64
C VAL A 151 -8.69 3.61 -4.05
N GLY A 152 -8.56 4.40 -5.13
CA GLY A 152 -7.30 4.99 -5.57
C GLY A 152 -6.71 5.96 -4.55
N LEU A 153 -7.52 6.88 -4.02
CA LEU A 153 -7.14 7.79 -2.93
C LEU A 153 -6.71 7.01 -1.68
N GLY A 154 -7.42 5.96 -1.34
CA GLY A 154 -7.13 5.16 -0.15
C GLY A 154 -5.89 4.30 -0.33
N TYR A 155 -6.00 3.23 -1.12
CA TYR A 155 -4.93 2.24 -1.24
C TYR A 155 -3.68 2.78 -1.94
N GLY A 156 -3.84 3.57 -3.01
CA GLY A 156 -2.70 4.13 -3.75
C GLY A 156 -1.89 5.12 -2.92
N THR A 157 -2.55 5.96 -2.12
CA THR A 157 -1.91 6.88 -1.18
C THR A 157 -1.22 6.11 -0.05
N PHE A 158 -1.89 5.11 0.53
CA PHE A 158 -1.31 4.26 1.56
C PHE A 158 -0.03 3.55 1.08
N MET A 159 -0.08 2.92 -0.10
CA MET A 159 1.05 2.17 -0.65
C MET A 159 2.32 3.02 -0.77
N SER A 160 2.20 4.26 -1.23
CA SER A 160 3.34 5.17 -1.41
C SER A 160 3.84 5.72 -0.07
N ASN A 161 2.94 6.18 0.79
CA ASN A 161 3.31 6.83 2.05
C ASN A 161 3.68 5.82 3.14
N GLY A 162 3.18 4.58 3.11
CA GLY A 162 3.62 3.50 3.98
C GLY A 162 5.10 3.17 3.81
N GLN A 163 5.62 3.22 2.57
CA GLN A 163 7.06 3.13 2.32
C GLN A 163 7.82 4.29 2.96
N ALA A 164 7.31 5.53 2.83
CA ALA A 164 7.93 6.71 3.42
C ALA A 164 7.96 6.62 4.97
N VAL A 165 6.93 6.07 5.60
CA VAL A 165 6.93 5.76 7.05
C VAL A 165 8.06 4.81 7.39
N CYS A 166 8.24 3.71 6.63
CA CYS A 166 9.35 2.78 6.85
C CYS A 166 10.72 3.47 6.79
N LEU A 167 10.92 4.42 5.87
CA LEU A 167 12.17 5.16 5.74
C LEU A 167 12.45 6.04 6.97
N LYS A 168 11.41 6.63 7.57
CA LYS A 168 11.55 7.51 8.74
C LYS A 168 11.92 6.78 10.03
N ILE A 169 11.47 5.55 10.21
CA ILE A 169 11.60 4.81 11.48
C ILE A 169 12.89 3.98 11.59
N VAL A 170 13.70 3.92 10.53
CA VAL A 170 14.91 3.08 10.48
C VAL A 170 16.14 3.90 10.14
N ARG A 171 17.33 3.36 10.54
CA ARG A 171 18.61 3.94 10.17
C ARG A 171 18.93 3.70 8.70
N GLU A 172 19.70 4.58 8.06
CA GLU A 172 20.01 4.54 6.62
C GLU A 172 20.51 3.18 6.11
N HIS A 173 21.39 2.51 6.87
CA HIS A 173 21.94 1.20 6.49
C HIS A 173 20.92 0.03 6.56
N ARG A 174 19.74 0.24 7.15
CA ARG A 174 18.67 -0.78 7.28
C ARG A 174 17.44 -0.48 6.42
N ILE A 175 17.47 0.58 5.63
CA ILE A 175 16.35 1.01 4.76
C ILE A 175 15.88 -0.12 3.85
N SER A 176 16.81 -0.81 3.17
CA SER A 176 16.47 -1.90 2.24
C SER A 176 15.76 -3.05 2.95
N ILE A 177 16.20 -3.40 4.18
CA ILE A 177 15.56 -4.47 4.98
C ILE A 177 14.17 -4.06 5.43
N ALA A 178 14.00 -2.80 5.87
CA ALA A 178 12.70 -2.29 6.28
C ALA A 178 11.70 -2.26 5.12
N LEU A 179 12.12 -1.80 3.93
CA LEU A 179 11.29 -1.83 2.73
C LEU A 179 10.95 -3.26 2.32
N SER A 180 11.92 -4.18 2.34
CA SER A 180 11.65 -5.60 2.06
C SER A 180 10.63 -6.19 3.04
N THR A 181 10.76 -5.87 4.33
CA THR A 181 9.81 -6.31 5.36
C THR A 181 8.41 -5.76 5.08
N TYR A 182 8.30 -4.48 4.72
CA TYR A 182 7.02 -3.84 4.37
C TYR A 182 6.37 -4.50 3.15
N PHE A 183 7.15 -4.74 2.07
CA PHE A 183 6.61 -5.37 0.86
C PHE A 183 6.24 -6.83 1.08
N ILE A 184 6.97 -7.58 1.90
CA ILE A 184 6.56 -8.95 2.29
C ILE A 184 5.16 -8.93 2.90
N GLY A 185 4.88 -8.01 3.82
CA GLY A 185 3.54 -7.89 4.40
C GLY A 185 2.48 -7.53 3.36
N LEU A 186 2.75 -6.53 2.52
CA LEU A 186 1.84 -6.09 1.47
C LEU A 186 1.50 -7.22 0.49
N ASP A 187 2.54 -7.89 -0.01
CA ASP A 187 2.43 -8.95 -1.01
C ASP A 187 1.78 -10.22 -0.44
N LEU A 188 2.05 -10.55 0.83
CA LEU A 188 1.33 -11.61 1.53
C LEU A 188 -0.16 -11.29 1.64
N GLY A 189 -0.52 -10.04 1.96
CA GLY A 189 -1.91 -9.61 1.98
C GLY A 189 -2.60 -9.75 0.62
N LEU A 190 -1.91 -9.34 -0.44
CA LEU A 190 -2.40 -9.47 -1.83
C LEU A 190 -2.44 -10.92 -2.30
N GLY A 191 -1.47 -11.75 -1.92
CA GLY A 191 -1.36 -13.15 -2.35
C GLY A 191 -2.33 -14.08 -1.63
N VAL A 192 -2.47 -13.95 -0.30
CA VAL A 192 -3.41 -14.76 0.50
C VAL A 192 -4.85 -14.23 0.39
N GLY A 193 -4.98 -12.93 0.13
CA GLY A 193 -6.26 -12.24 0.07
C GLY A 193 -7.27 -12.85 -0.88
N PRO A 194 -6.97 -13.17 -2.14
CA PRO A 194 -7.91 -13.79 -3.07
C PRO A 194 -8.48 -15.10 -2.56
N TYR A 195 -7.67 -15.91 -1.88
CA TYR A 195 -8.12 -17.16 -1.28
C TYR A 195 -9.10 -16.92 -0.14
N LEU A 196 -8.75 -16.08 0.83
CA LEU A 196 -9.62 -15.76 1.98
C LEU A 196 -10.90 -15.07 1.54
N MET A 197 -10.80 -14.10 0.62
CA MET A 197 -11.96 -13.39 0.07
C MET A 197 -12.81 -14.32 -0.79
N GLY A 198 -12.22 -15.31 -1.46
CA GLY A 198 -12.94 -16.35 -2.20
C GLY A 198 -13.76 -17.25 -1.29
N MET A 199 -13.20 -17.68 -0.15
CA MET A 199 -13.95 -18.41 0.88
C MET A 199 -15.12 -17.58 1.42
N LEU A 200 -14.90 -16.32 1.74
CA LEU A 200 -15.96 -15.41 2.19
C LEU A 200 -17.03 -15.21 1.10
N LYS A 201 -16.61 -15.12 -0.17
CA LYS A 201 -17.53 -15.00 -1.31
C LYS A 201 -18.45 -16.23 -1.44
N SER A 202 -18.00 -17.44 -1.09
CA SER A 202 -18.85 -18.64 -1.09
C SER A 202 -19.94 -18.60 -0.03
N LEU A 203 -19.73 -17.87 1.05
CA LEU A 203 -20.67 -17.71 2.18
C LEU A 203 -21.56 -16.48 2.08
N THR A 204 -21.20 -15.50 1.23
CA THR A 204 -21.89 -14.21 1.13
C THR A 204 -22.01 -13.75 -0.33
N SER A 205 -22.75 -12.66 -0.56
CA SER A 205 -22.83 -11.99 -1.86
C SER A 205 -21.58 -11.16 -2.14
N PHE A 206 -21.39 -10.68 -3.38
CA PHE A 206 -20.34 -9.71 -3.71
C PHE A 206 -20.46 -8.42 -2.89
N ARG A 207 -21.68 -7.96 -2.61
CA ARG A 207 -21.94 -6.79 -1.76
C ARG A 207 -21.44 -7.02 -0.35
N GLY A 208 -21.76 -8.18 0.25
CA GLY A 208 -21.27 -8.56 1.57
C GLY A 208 -19.74 -8.69 1.63
N LEU A 209 -19.12 -9.22 0.57
CA LEU A 209 -17.66 -9.30 0.46
C LEU A 209 -17.01 -7.91 0.57
N TYR A 210 -17.52 -6.90 -0.17
CA TYR A 210 -16.97 -5.54 -0.12
C TYR A 210 -17.25 -4.84 1.21
N VAL A 211 -18.36 -5.15 1.89
CA VAL A 211 -18.60 -4.66 3.26
C VAL A 211 -17.54 -5.23 4.21
N ILE A 212 -17.30 -6.53 4.20
CA ILE A 212 -16.29 -7.16 5.05
C ILE A 212 -14.89 -6.61 4.74
N ALA A 213 -14.54 -6.50 3.47
CA ALA A 213 -13.27 -5.90 3.05
C ALA A 213 -13.12 -4.44 3.50
N GLY A 214 -14.22 -3.66 3.51
CA GLY A 214 -14.25 -2.27 3.97
C GLY A 214 -14.09 -2.10 5.48
N VAL A 215 -14.42 -3.11 6.28
CA VAL A 215 -14.17 -3.09 7.73
C VAL A 215 -12.67 -3.20 8.06
N ILE A 216 -11.87 -3.87 7.22
CA ILE A 216 -10.44 -4.05 7.46
C ILE A 216 -9.68 -2.71 7.57
N PRO A 217 -9.82 -1.73 6.66
CA PRO A 217 -9.16 -0.44 6.81
C PRO A 217 -9.65 0.37 8.02
N LEU A 218 -10.89 0.17 8.51
CA LEU A 218 -11.35 0.75 9.78
C LEU A 218 -10.57 0.18 10.96
N ILE A 219 -10.32 -1.12 10.96
CA ILE A 219 -9.46 -1.76 11.96
C ILE A 219 -8.05 -1.18 11.89
N CYS A 220 -7.50 -0.98 10.67
CA CYS A 220 -6.20 -0.33 10.48
C CYS A 220 -6.19 1.10 11.06
N THR A 221 -7.27 1.86 10.87
CA THR A 221 -7.42 3.20 11.46
C THR A 221 -7.35 3.13 13.00
N ALA A 222 -8.09 2.21 13.62
CA ALA A 222 -8.09 2.03 15.07
C ALA A 222 -6.71 1.61 15.59
N LEU A 223 -6.06 0.65 14.94
CA LEU A 223 -4.71 0.20 15.30
C LEU A 223 -3.68 1.33 15.19
N TYR A 224 -3.76 2.14 14.12
CA TYR A 224 -2.85 3.27 13.92
C TYR A 224 -3.07 4.39 14.93
N LEU A 225 -4.33 4.66 15.35
CA LEU A 225 -4.65 5.59 16.43
C LEU A 225 -4.05 5.16 17.77
N VAL A 226 -4.19 3.89 18.12
CA VAL A 226 -3.65 3.35 19.38
C VAL A 226 -2.12 3.43 19.38
N ASN A 227 -1.47 3.04 18.29
CA ASN A 227 -0.01 3.06 18.20
C ASN A 227 0.55 4.49 18.13
N GLY A 228 -0.10 5.40 17.41
CA GLY A 228 0.30 6.81 17.32
C GLY A 228 0.27 7.52 18.68
N ARG A 229 -0.72 7.22 19.53
CA ARG A 229 -0.77 7.73 20.91
C ARG A 229 0.39 7.22 21.76
N LYS A 230 0.78 5.95 21.59
CA LYS A 230 1.88 5.35 22.34
C LYS A 230 3.21 6.03 22.02
N HIS A 231 3.51 6.25 20.74
CA HIS A 231 4.73 6.93 20.30
C HIS A 231 4.79 8.40 20.73
N SER A 232 3.65 9.12 20.77
CA SER A 232 3.61 10.49 21.27
C SER A 232 3.96 10.55 22.77
N HIS A 233 3.46 9.63 23.58
CA HIS A 233 3.80 9.56 25.01
C HIS A 233 5.25 9.15 25.27
N GLU A 234 5.81 8.24 24.49
CA GLU A 234 7.22 7.85 24.59
C GLU A 234 8.15 9.02 24.23
N ALA A 235 7.86 9.76 23.16
CA ALA A 235 8.65 10.94 22.76
C ALA A 235 8.56 12.10 23.76
N GLU A 236 7.39 12.35 24.37
CA GLU A 236 7.25 13.31 25.48
C GLU A 236 8.04 12.87 26.70
N GLY A 237 8.02 11.58 27.04
CA GLY A 237 8.78 11.03 28.16
C GLY A 237 10.30 11.22 27.99
N GLU A 238 10.84 10.88 26.82
CA GLU A 238 12.25 11.06 26.48
C GLU A 238 12.67 12.55 26.51
N LEU A 239 11.83 13.45 26.01
CA LEU A 239 12.08 14.89 26.05
C LEU A 239 12.15 15.44 27.48
N ILE A 240 11.22 15.02 28.34
CA ILE A 240 11.19 15.42 29.76
C ILE A 240 12.42 14.88 30.49
N GLU A 241 12.85 13.66 30.19
CA GLU A 241 14.04 13.05 30.79
C GLU A 241 15.32 13.75 30.34
N SER A 242 15.42 14.12 29.05
CA SER A 242 16.57 14.90 28.54
C SER A 242 16.69 16.27 29.20
N LEU A 243 15.57 16.98 29.37
CA LEU A 243 15.52 18.28 30.04
C LEU A 243 15.86 18.21 31.54
N LYS A 244 15.55 17.10 32.20
CA LYS A 244 15.93 16.87 33.60
C LYS A 244 17.43 16.60 33.80
N ASN A 245 18.07 16.03 32.79
CA ASN A 245 19.49 15.71 32.83
C ASN A 245 20.39 16.92 32.45
N GLU A 246 19.82 18.01 31.93
CA GLU A 246 20.50 19.26 31.59
C GLU A 246 20.44 20.32 32.75
N ILE A 247 19.68 20.05 33.82
CA ILE A 247 19.58 20.88 35.04
C ILE A 247 20.37 20.27 36.17
#